data_80eccfaef96e3aa7ae926a4a654e9f63
#
_entry.id   80eccfaef96e3aa7ae926a4a654e9f63
#
_cell.length_a   1.000
_cell.length_b   1.000
_cell.length_c   1.000
_cell.angle_alpha   90.00
_cell.angle_beta   90.00
_cell.angle_gamma   90.00
#
_symmetry.space_group_name_H-M   'P 1'
#
loop_
_entity.id
_entity.type
_entity.pdbx_description
1 polymer ?
#
loop_
_entity_poly.entity_id
_entity_poly.type
_entity_poly.pdbx_seq_one_letter_code
_entity_poly.pdbx_strand_id
1 'polypeptide(L)'
;CQERRYASYDLATTPAENPAIQQLRRVAAELNVVLPVSFYEKAGNVLYNSVAIIDADGTVLGIYRKTHIPDDHFYQEKFYFTPGDTGFKVWNTRYAKIGVGICWDQWFPEAARCMALAGAELLFYPTAIGSEPILEVDSAPHWQRCMQGHAAANLMPVIAANRIGTETVTPDEENQQQSSALSFYGTSFLTDCTGAVMQQLGRDEAGIAMQTYDLDEMAEMRMSWGVFRDRRPEYYGAISSPAAIVLPK
;
A
#
# COMPACT_ATOMS: atom_id res chain seq x y z
N CYS A 1 0.91 -14.18 3.94
CA CYS A 1 1.78 -14.73 5.02
C CYS A 1 0.92 -15.27 6.16
N GLN A 2 0.16 -16.33 5.92
CA GLN A 2 -0.74 -16.91 6.93
C GLN A 2 -0.04 -17.94 7.83
N GLU A 3 1.16 -18.38 7.49
CA GLU A 3 1.94 -19.39 8.23
C GLU A 3 3.38 -18.93 8.42
N ARG A 4 4.10 -19.57 9.33
CA ARG A 4 5.53 -19.41 9.56
C ARG A 4 6.27 -20.58 8.92
N ARG A 5 6.98 -20.33 7.83
CA ARG A 5 7.71 -21.34 7.07
C ARG A 5 9.10 -20.82 6.71
N TYR A 6 10.13 -21.41 7.29
CA TYR A 6 11.52 -20.97 7.05
C TYR A 6 11.95 -21.10 5.58
N ALA A 7 11.50 -22.15 4.88
CA ALA A 7 11.78 -22.32 3.45
C ALA A 7 11.32 -21.13 2.59
N SER A 8 10.32 -20.36 3.04
CA SER A 8 9.87 -19.16 2.33
C SER A 8 10.88 -18.01 2.33
N TYR A 9 11.90 -18.05 3.19
CA TYR A 9 12.98 -17.04 3.17
C TYR A 9 13.82 -17.10 1.89
N ASP A 10 13.91 -18.29 1.26
CA ASP A 10 14.64 -18.49 0.01
C ASP A 10 13.95 -17.86 -1.21
N LEU A 11 12.69 -17.42 -1.06
CA LEU A 11 11.94 -16.71 -2.11
C LEU A 11 12.34 -15.23 -2.21
N ALA A 12 13.02 -14.69 -1.19
CA ALA A 12 13.44 -13.30 -1.19
C ALA A 12 14.60 -13.06 -2.15
N THR A 13 14.53 -11.98 -2.91
CA THR A 13 15.54 -11.62 -3.91
C THR A 13 15.96 -10.17 -3.76
N THR A 14 17.16 -9.83 -4.26
CA THR A 14 17.49 -8.43 -4.48
C THR A 14 16.65 -7.86 -5.63
N PRO A 15 16.43 -6.53 -5.73
CA PRO A 15 15.71 -5.94 -6.85
C PRO A 15 16.32 -6.26 -8.21
N ALA A 16 17.65 -6.38 -8.27
CA ALA A 16 18.38 -6.67 -9.50
C ALA A 16 18.20 -8.11 -9.97
N GLU A 17 18.01 -9.05 -9.04
CA GLU A 17 17.83 -10.49 -9.31
C GLU A 17 16.36 -10.88 -9.45
N ASN A 18 15.43 -10.03 -9.05
CA ASN A 18 13.99 -10.35 -9.07
C ASN A 18 13.47 -10.51 -10.49
N PRO A 19 13.01 -11.70 -10.91
CA PRO A 19 12.62 -11.96 -12.29
C PRO A 19 11.39 -11.16 -12.71
N ALA A 20 10.44 -10.92 -11.80
CA ALA A 20 9.25 -10.13 -12.08
C ALA A 20 9.61 -8.67 -12.35
N ILE A 21 10.49 -8.07 -11.53
CA ILE A 21 10.97 -6.70 -11.76
C ILE A 21 11.65 -6.62 -13.12
N GLN A 22 12.56 -7.56 -13.47
CA GLN A 22 13.27 -7.53 -14.75
C GLN A 22 12.32 -7.68 -15.95
N GLN A 23 11.29 -8.50 -15.83
CA GLN A 23 10.27 -8.66 -16.86
C GLN A 23 9.41 -7.39 -16.98
N LEU A 24 8.91 -6.86 -15.86
CA LEU A 24 8.00 -5.72 -15.85
C LEU A 24 8.67 -4.40 -16.25
N ARG A 25 9.98 -4.27 -16.09
CA ARG A 25 10.74 -3.15 -16.68
C ARG A 25 10.63 -3.11 -18.20
N ARG A 26 10.71 -4.28 -18.87
CA ARG A 26 10.54 -4.36 -20.33
C ARG A 26 9.11 -4.03 -20.74
N VAL A 27 8.12 -4.57 -20.01
CA VAL A 27 6.69 -4.28 -20.25
C VAL A 27 6.40 -2.79 -20.05
N ALA A 28 6.92 -2.16 -18.99
CA ALA A 28 6.77 -0.74 -18.74
C ALA A 28 7.28 0.11 -19.90
N ALA A 29 8.49 -0.20 -20.40
CA ALA A 29 9.08 0.50 -21.53
C ALA A 29 8.33 0.26 -22.85
N GLU A 30 7.90 -0.97 -23.11
CA GLU A 30 7.16 -1.35 -24.33
C GLU A 30 5.80 -0.66 -24.39
N LEU A 31 5.07 -0.65 -23.27
CA LEU A 31 3.71 -0.10 -23.19
C LEU A 31 3.68 1.37 -22.77
N ASN A 32 4.82 1.98 -22.42
CA ASN A 32 4.92 3.35 -21.89
C ASN A 32 4.02 3.54 -20.65
N VAL A 33 4.08 2.62 -19.67
CA VAL A 33 3.29 2.66 -18.44
C VAL A 33 4.18 2.69 -17.20
N VAL A 34 3.68 3.33 -16.13
CA VAL A 34 4.32 3.31 -14.80
C VAL A 34 3.76 2.15 -14.00
N LEU A 35 4.63 1.37 -13.37
CA LEU A 35 4.25 0.16 -12.62
C LEU A 35 4.81 0.19 -11.19
N PRO A 36 3.97 0.32 -10.15
CA PRO A 36 4.32 -0.10 -8.80
C PRO A 36 4.30 -1.63 -8.71
N VAL A 37 5.46 -2.24 -8.41
CA VAL A 37 5.64 -3.69 -8.42
C VAL A 37 6.02 -4.21 -7.05
N SER A 38 5.11 -4.93 -6.39
CA SER A 38 5.36 -5.56 -5.09
C SER A 38 6.28 -6.77 -5.23
N PHE A 39 7.23 -6.92 -4.29
CA PHE A 39 8.13 -8.06 -4.25
C PHE A 39 8.67 -8.32 -2.84
N TYR A 40 9.15 -9.54 -2.62
CA TYR A 40 9.83 -9.95 -1.40
C TYR A 40 11.31 -9.61 -1.53
N GLU A 41 11.73 -8.55 -0.81
CA GLU A 41 13.08 -8.00 -0.93
C GLU A 41 14.04 -8.65 0.06
N LYS A 42 15.23 -9.02 -0.44
CA LYS A 42 16.43 -9.32 0.35
C LYS A 42 17.40 -8.15 0.25
N ALA A 43 17.75 -7.57 1.39
CA ALA A 43 18.74 -6.49 1.50
C ALA A 43 19.80 -6.88 2.55
N GLY A 44 20.91 -7.45 2.08
CA GLY A 44 21.91 -8.04 2.96
C GLY A 44 21.32 -9.21 3.76
N ASN A 45 21.30 -9.08 5.09
CA ASN A 45 20.74 -10.09 6.00
C ASN A 45 19.32 -9.75 6.47
N VAL A 46 18.64 -8.80 5.82
CA VAL A 46 17.33 -8.30 6.22
C VAL A 46 16.33 -8.51 5.09
N LEU A 47 15.10 -8.83 5.45
CA LEU A 47 14.01 -9.10 4.51
C LEU A 47 12.91 -8.06 4.67
N TYR A 48 12.37 -7.58 3.55
CA TYR A 48 11.32 -6.56 3.52
C TYR A 48 10.17 -6.92 2.58
N ASN A 49 9.00 -6.42 2.91
CA ASN A 49 7.87 -6.32 1.99
C ASN A 49 8.02 -4.99 1.24
N SER A 50 8.26 -5.03 -0.06
CA SER A 50 8.70 -3.88 -0.83
C SER A 50 7.92 -3.67 -2.12
N VAL A 51 7.91 -2.42 -2.59
CA VAL A 51 7.41 -2.04 -3.92
C VAL A 51 8.53 -1.33 -4.66
N ALA A 52 8.86 -1.83 -5.84
CA ALA A 52 9.70 -1.13 -6.81
C ALA A 52 8.83 -0.22 -7.70
N ILE A 53 9.25 1.01 -7.91
CA ILE A 53 8.57 1.94 -8.81
C ILE A 53 9.30 1.93 -10.15
N ILE A 54 8.64 1.43 -11.17
CA ILE A 54 9.18 1.35 -12.54
C ILE A 54 8.52 2.43 -13.37
N ASP A 55 9.33 3.32 -13.94
CA ASP A 55 8.83 4.40 -14.81
C ASP A 55 8.51 3.88 -16.22
N ALA A 56 7.88 4.70 -17.00
CA ALA A 56 7.38 4.40 -18.34
C ALA A 56 8.48 4.08 -19.39
N ASP A 57 9.74 4.33 -19.07
CA ASP A 57 10.91 3.93 -19.87
C ASP A 57 11.58 2.62 -19.37
N GLY A 58 11.00 2.00 -18.33
CA GLY A 58 11.55 0.81 -17.69
C GLY A 58 12.63 1.10 -16.62
N THR A 59 12.89 2.37 -16.31
CA THR A 59 13.81 2.75 -15.22
C THR A 59 13.18 2.47 -13.86
N VAL A 60 13.92 1.83 -12.96
CA VAL A 60 13.51 1.70 -11.55
C VAL A 60 13.87 3.00 -10.82
N LEU A 61 12.86 3.80 -10.48
CA LEU A 61 13.04 5.09 -9.79
C LEU A 61 13.45 4.91 -8.33
N GLY A 62 13.10 3.77 -7.72
CA GLY A 62 13.43 3.46 -6.36
C GLY A 62 12.51 2.43 -5.73
N ILE A 63 12.70 2.22 -4.43
CA ILE A 63 11.98 1.22 -3.64
C ILE A 63 11.36 1.87 -2.42
N TYR A 64 10.11 1.48 -2.14
CA TYR A 64 9.46 1.69 -0.86
C TYR A 64 9.43 0.36 -0.10
N ARG A 65 9.81 0.37 1.16
CA ARG A 65 9.70 -0.74 2.10
C ARG A 65 8.55 -0.49 3.04
N LYS A 66 7.64 -1.45 3.16
CA LYS A 66 6.43 -1.36 4.00
C LYS A 66 6.79 -0.94 5.43
N THR A 67 6.26 0.19 5.86
CA THR A 67 6.58 0.79 7.16
C THR A 67 5.89 0.05 8.30
N HIS A 68 4.60 -0.26 8.16
CA HIS A 68 3.80 -0.88 9.20
C HIS A 68 3.61 -2.36 8.90
N ILE A 69 4.17 -3.21 9.74
CA ILE A 69 4.10 -4.68 9.58
C ILE A 69 3.06 -5.24 10.55
N PRO A 70 1.94 -5.81 10.06
CA PRO A 70 0.96 -6.47 10.91
C PRO A 70 1.49 -7.77 11.48
N ASP A 71 0.91 -8.21 12.58
CA ASP A 71 1.17 -9.51 13.16
C ASP A 71 -0.06 -9.98 13.94
N ASP A 72 -0.70 -11.02 13.42
CA ASP A 72 -1.80 -11.71 14.08
C ASP A 72 -1.91 -13.15 13.57
N HIS A 73 -2.96 -13.84 13.96
CA HIS A 73 -3.15 -15.26 13.62
C HIS A 73 -3.21 -15.53 12.10
N PHE A 74 -3.73 -14.59 11.30
CA PHE A 74 -3.88 -14.74 9.84
C PHE A 74 -2.83 -13.98 9.04
N TYR A 75 -2.08 -13.09 9.68
CA TYR A 75 -1.08 -12.25 9.04
C TYR A 75 0.25 -12.34 9.80
N GLN A 76 1.03 -13.39 9.53
CA GLN A 76 2.32 -13.67 10.18
C GLN A 76 3.47 -12.84 9.56
N GLU A 77 3.22 -11.58 9.24
CA GLU A 77 4.19 -10.78 8.48
C GLU A 77 5.46 -10.45 9.26
N LYS A 78 5.38 -10.28 10.59
CA LYS A 78 6.57 -10.02 11.42
C LYS A 78 7.55 -11.19 11.49
N PHE A 79 7.11 -12.40 11.14
CA PHE A 79 8.01 -13.54 11.00
C PHE A 79 8.96 -13.36 9.81
N TYR A 80 8.51 -12.68 8.74
CA TYR A 80 9.25 -12.53 7.49
C TYR A 80 9.92 -11.17 7.34
N PHE A 81 9.25 -10.09 7.74
CA PHE A 81 9.62 -8.75 7.35
C PHE A 81 10.04 -7.87 8.51
N THR A 82 11.14 -7.17 8.29
CA THR A 82 11.53 -6.02 9.13
C THR A 82 10.69 -4.80 8.72
N PRO A 83 10.30 -3.93 9.67
CA PRO A 83 9.70 -2.64 9.34
C PRO A 83 10.58 -1.83 8.39
N GLY A 84 9.94 -1.22 7.39
CA GLY A 84 10.64 -0.45 6.36
C GLY A 84 11.38 0.75 6.92
N ASP A 85 12.53 1.02 6.33
CA ASP A 85 13.48 2.09 6.71
C ASP A 85 13.58 3.22 5.66
N THR A 86 12.75 3.16 4.61
CA THR A 86 12.79 4.13 3.51
C THR A 86 12.06 5.43 3.82
N GLY A 87 11.23 5.45 4.84
CA GLY A 87 10.26 6.52 5.05
C GLY A 87 9.19 6.57 3.95
N PHE A 88 8.22 7.49 4.11
CA PHE A 88 7.17 7.70 3.10
C PHE A 88 7.73 8.55 1.97
N LYS A 89 7.71 8.01 0.75
CA LYS A 89 8.32 8.61 -0.44
C LYS A 89 7.29 8.95 -1.50
N VAL A 90 7.67 9.88 -2.36
CA VAL A 90 6.95 10.25 -3.58
C VAL A 90 7.92 10.16 -4.74
N TRP A 91 7.48 9.60 -5.85
CA TRP A 91 8.27 9.46 -7.07
C TRP A 91 7.70 10.34 -8.18
N ASN A 92 8.57 11.13 -8.79
CA ASN A 92 8.26 11.87 -10.01
C ASN A 92 8.35 10.89 -11.18
N THR A 93 7.21 10.37 -11.61
CA THR A 93 7.12 9.52 -12.79
C THR A 93 6.87 10.36 -14.04
N ARG A 94 6.90 9.71 -15.18
CA ARG A 94 6.60 10.37 -16.46
C ARG A 94 5.23 11.07 -16.47
N TYR A 95 4.24 10.56 -15.72
CA TYR A 95 2.85 11.01 -15.83
C TYR A 95 2.32 11.75 -14.61
N ALA A 96 2.79 11.40 -13.43
CA ALA A 96 2.30 11.97 -12.17
C ALA A 96 3.32 11.79 -11.05
N LYS A 97 3.17 12.55 -9.98
CA LYS A 97 3.86 12.29 -8.71
C LYS A 97 3.07 11.30 -7.89
N ILE A 98 3.60 10.11 -7.69
CA ILE A 98 2.88 9.04 -7.01
C ILE A 98 3.45 8.72 -5.63
N GLY A 99 2.56 8.52 -4.66
CA GLY A 99 2.85 7.88 -3.38
C GLY A 99 2.39 6.43 -3.40
N VAL A 100 3.08 5.55 -2.68
CA VAL A 100 2.70 4.15 -2.53
C VAL A 100 2.84 3.74 -1.08
N GLY A 101 1.75 3.22 -0.49
CA GLY A 101 1.76 2.49 0.77
C GLY A 101 1.37 1.03 0.53
N ILE A 102 1.85 0.09 1.37
CA ILE A 102 1.58 -1.33 1.17
C ILE A 102 0.60 -1.83 2.23
N CYS A 103 -0.56 -2.32 1.80
CA CYS A 103 -1.53 -3.04 2.64
C CYS A 103 -1.76 -2.36 4.00
N TRP A 104 -1.16 -2.84 5.09
CA TRP A 104 -1.35 -2.32 6.45
C TRP A 104 -1.07 -0.82 6.61
N ASP A 105 -0.20 -0.22 5.77
CA ASP A 105 0.03 1.23 5.73
C ASP A 105 -1.26 2.02 5.44
N GLN A 106 -2.25 1.40 4.82
CA GLN A 106 -3.55 2.01 4.49
C GLN A 106 -4.40 2.40 5.71
N TRP A 107 -4.08 1.88 6.91
CA TRP A 107 -4.80 2.22 8.13
C TRP A 107 -4.27 3.49 8.82
N PHE A 108 -3.13 4.01 8.36
CA PHE A 108 -2.42 5.12 9.00
C PHE A 108 -2.58 6.42 8.21
N PRO A 109 -3.46 7.35 8.65
CA PRO A 109 -3.65 8.63 7.98
C PRO A 109 -2.37 9.47 7.93
N GLU A 110 -1.44 9.27 8.86
CA GLU A 110 -0.13 9.91 8.87
C GLU A 110 0.68 9.57 7.61
N ALA A 111 0.63 8.31 7.15
CA ALA A 111 1.32 7.86 5.94
C ALA A 111 0.80 8.61 4.71
N ALA A 112 -0.52 8.64 4.53
CA ALA A 112 -1.16 9.36 3.42
C ALA A 112 -0.85 10.86 3.47
N ARG A 113 -0.91 11.47 4.67
CA ARG A 113 -0.60 12.90 4.86
C ARG A 113 0.86 13.22 4.57
N CYS A 114 1.80 12.38 4.98
CA CYS A 114 3.21 12.57 4.69
C CYS A 114 3.47 12.55 3.17
N MET A 115 2.89 11.58 2.44
CA MET A 115 3.03 11.51 0.99
C MET A 115 2.37 12.69 0.29
N ALA A 116 1.19 13.13 0.73
CA ALA A 116 0.53 14.32 0.19
C ALA A 116 1.37 15.59 0.41
N LEU A 117 1.98 15.76 1.58
CA LEU A 117 2.89 16.89 1.89
C LEU A 117 4.18 16.82 1.08
N ALA A 118 4.64 15.63 0.73
CA ALA A 118 5.77 15.44 -0.18
C ALA A 118 5.40 15.67 -1.66
N GLY A 119 4.13 16.00 -1.94
CA GLY A 119 3.66 16.40 -3.27
C GLY A 119 3.03 15.26 -4.09
N ALA A 120 2.63 14.15 -3.48
CA ALA A 120 1.91 13.12 -4.22
C ALA A 120 0.61 13.67 -4.83
N GLU A 121 0.36 13.29 -6.07
CA GLU A 121 -0.85 13.61 -6.82
C GLU A 121 -1.82 12.43 -6.82
N LEU A 122 -1.28 11.20 -6.80
CA LEU A 122 -2.02 9.95 -6.72
C LEU A 122 -1.41 9.07 -5.62
N LEU A 123 -2.25 8.31 -4.91
CA LEU A 123 -1.83 7.41 -3.85
C LEU A 123 -2.27 5.98 -4.15
N PHE A 124 -1.32 5.04 -4.19
CA PHE A 124 -1.54 3.63 -4.49
C PHE A 124 -1.40 2.76 -3.24
N TYR A 125 -2.32 1.79 -3.12
CA TYR A 125 -2.28 0.77 -2.07
C TYR A 125 -2.41 -0.64 -2.68
N PRO A 126 -1.32 -1.29 -3.06
CA PRO A 126 -1.32 -2.72 -3.32
C PRO A 126 -1.58 -3.47 -2.01
N THR A 127 -2.56 -4.38 -2.03
CA THR A 127 -3.13 -4.96 -0.81
C THR A 127 -3.48 -6.43 -0.98
N ALA A 128 -3.37 -7.20 0.11
CA ALA A 128 -3.93 -8.53 0.26
C ALA A 128 -4.61 -8.62 1.64
N ILE A 129 -5.86 -8.13 1.72
CA ILE A 129 -6.67 -8.14 2.93
C ILE A 129 -7.97 -8.89 2.71
N GLY A 130 -8.41 -9.63 3.71
CA GLY A 130 -9.60 -10.46 3.63
C GLY A 130 -10.39 -10.51 4.93
N SER A 131 -11.43 -11.33 4.92
CA SER A 131 -12.24 -11.62 6.10
C SER A 131 -11.54 -12.68 6.92
N GLU A 132 -11.35 -12.37 8.18
CA GLU A 132 -10.84 -13.31 9.18
C GLU A 132 -11.99 -14.15 9.70
N PRO A 133 -11.96 -15.49 9.52
CA PRO A 133 -13.10 -16.35 9.90
C PRO A 133 -13.47 -16.30 11.37
N ILE A 134 -12.56 -15.86 12.23
CA ILE A 134 -12.81 -15.73 13.69
C ILE A 134 -13.60 -14.45 14.01
N LEU A 135 -13.49 -13.44 13.16
CA LEU A 135 -14.23 -12.21 13.33
C LEU A 135 -15.52 -12.32 12.52
N GLU A 136 -16.65 -12.41 13.18
CA GLU A 136 -17.98 -12.40 12.54
C GLU A 136 -18.32 -11.03 11.88
N VAL A 137 -17.28 -10.26 11.53
CA VAL A 137 -17.41 -8.89 11.03
C VAL A 137 -16.78 -8.78 9.64
N ASP A 138 -17.56 -8.30 8.67
CA ASP A 138 -17.05 -7.88 7.36
C ASP A 138 -16.30 -6.55 7.47
N SER A 139 -14.96 -6.59 7.42
CA SER A 139 -14.12 -5.40 7.52
C SER A 139 -14.00 -4.60 6.21
N ALA A 140 -14.46 -5.13 5.07
CA ALA A 140 -14.32 -4.46 3.77
C ALA A 140 -14.91 -3.04 3.73
N PRO A 141 -16.11 -2.76 4.28
CA PRO A 141 -16.64 -1.39 4.30
C PRO A 141 -15.83 -0.44 5.20
N HIS A 142 -15.24 -0.94 6.28
CA HIS A 142 -14.36 -0.14 7.13
C HIS A 142 -13.05 0.19 6.41
N TRP A 143 -12.42 -0.81 5.81
CA TRP A 143 -11.22 -0.69 4.99
C TRP A 143 -11.40 0.38 3.88
N GLN A 144 -12.48 0.30 3.11
CA GLN A 144 -12.78 1.25 2.05
C GLN A 144 -12.97 2.67 2.59
N ARG A 145 -13.76 2.85 3.67
CA ARG A 145 -13.99 4.18 4.27
C ARG A 145 -12.71 4.83 4.79
N CYS A 146 -11.79 4.04 5.33
CA CYS A 146 -10.50 4.57 5.79
C CYS A 146 -9.75 5.24 4.63
N MET A 147 -9.63 4.56 3.50
CA MET A 147 -8.93 5.09 2.32
C MET A 147 -9.70 6.21 1.61
N GLN A 148 -11.03 6.18 1.58
CA GLN A 148 -11.83 7.33 1.15
C GLN A 148 -11.54 8.57 2.01
N GLY A 149 -11.38 8.38 3.33
CA GLY A 149 -10.95 9.45 4.24
C GLY A 149 -9.58 10.01 3.89
N HIS A 150 -8.62 9.16 3.49
CA HIS A 150 -7.31 9.64 3.02
C HIS A 150 -7.42 10.47 1.76
N ALA A 151 -8.22 10.03 0.79
CA ALA A 151 -8.45 10.79 -0.44
C ALA A 151 -9.07 12.15 -0.13
N ALA A 152 -10.16 12.16 0.60
CA ALA A 152 -10.90 13.39 0.96
C ALA A 152 -10.06 14.38 1.78
N ALA A 153 -9.36 13.90 2.80
CA ALA A 153 -8.55 14.75 3.68
C ALA A 153 -7.32 15.35 2.98
N ASN A 154 -6.83 14.73 1.91
CA ASN A 154 -5.65 15.16 1.17
C ASN A 154 -5.95 15.73 -0.21
N LEU A 155 -7.21 15.74 -0.64
CA LEU A 155 -7.63 16.08 -2.00
C LEU A 155 -6.76 15.37 -3.05
N MET A 156 -6.64 14.05 -2.88
CA MET A 156 -5.72 13.20 -3.64
C MET A 156 -6.38 11.84 -3.88
N PRO A 157 -6.62 11.43 -5.14
CA PRO A 157 -7.21 10.14 -5.44
C PRO A 157 -6.44 8.97 -4.83
N VAL A 158 -7.18 7.96 -4.37
CA VAL A 158 -6.66 6.69 -3.91
C VAL A 158 -6.99 5.59 -4.91
N ILE A 159 -5.98 4.79 -5.23
CA ILE A 159 -6.05 3.62 -6.09
C ILE A 159 -5.71 2.40 -5.22
N ALA A 160 -6.73 1.62 -4.84
CA ALA A 160 -6.60 0.45 -3.99
C ALA A 160 -6.81 -0.82 -4.80
N ALA A 161 -5.76 -1.64 -4.91
CA ALA A 161 -5.80 -2.93 -5.57
C ALA A 161 -5.73 -4.03 -4.51
N ASN A 162 -6.76 -4.86 -4.39
CA ASN A 162 -6.82 -5.95 -3.43
C ASN A 162 -6.94 -7.32 -4.11
N ARG A 163 -6.40 -8.32 -3.45
CA ARG A 163 -6.46 -9.73 -3.84
C ARG A 163 -7.89 -10.28 -3.72
N ILE A 164 -8.22 -11.29 -4.53
CA ILE A 164 -9.42 -12.11 -4.49
C ILE A 164 -9.09 -13.57 -4.18
N GLY A 165 -10.11 -14.36 -3.88
CA GLY A 165 -10.03 -15.81 -3.66
C GLY A 165 -9.69 -16.19 -2.22
N THR A 166 -9.64 -17.50 -1.99
CA THR A 166 -9.36 -18.06 -0.66
C THR A 166 -8.01 -18.77 -0.67
N GLU A 167 -7.22 -18.52 0.36
CA GLU A 167 -5.96 -19.20 0.61
C GLU A 167 -6.07 -20.00 1.88
N THR A 168 -5.80 -21.31 1.78
CA THR A 168 -5.88 -22.25 2.92
C THR A 168 -4.48 -22.78 3.23
N VAL A 169 -4.09 -22.71 4.47
CA VAL A 169 -2.85 -23.29 4.99
C VAL A 169 -3.16 -24.67 5.57
N THR A 170 -2.48 -25.69 5.06
CA THR A 170 -2.58 -27.07 5.55
C THR A 170 -1.51 -27.31 6.61
N PRO A 171 -1.89 -27.85 7.79
CA PRO A 171 -0.93 -28.19 8.82
C PRO A 171 0.11 -29.23 8.38
N ASP A 172 1.37 -28.95 8.69
CA ASP A 172 2.48 -29.90 8.55
C ASP A 172 3.54 -29.66 9.63
N GLU A 173 4.63 -30.45 9.63
CA GLU A 173 5.69 -30.34 10.63
C GLU A 173 6.50 -29.04 10.48
N GLU A 174 6.71 -28.57 9.25
CA GLU A 174 7.50 -27.39 8.98
C GLU A 174 6.80 -26.10 9.44
N ASN A 175 5.49 -26.03 9.28
CA ASN A 175 4.71 -24.87 9.73
C ASN A 175 4.19 -25.01 11.17
N GLN A 176 4.69 -26.00 11.93
CA GLN A 176 4.32 -26.25 13.32
C GLN A 176 2.82 -26.50 13.52
N GLN A 177 2.21 -27.23 12.61
CA GLN A 177 0.78 -27.56 12.63
C GLN A 177 -0.15 -26.34 12.56
N GLN A 178 0.30 -25.22 11.97
CA GLN A 178 -0.55 -24.08 11.75
C GLN A 178 -1.60 -24.39 10.69
N SER A 179 -2.83 -23.98 10.95
CA SER A 179 -3.92 -24.03 9.97
C SER A 179 -4.66 -22.71 9.95
N SER A 180 -4.99 -22.22 8.78
CA SER A 180 -5.83 -21.06 8.59
C SER A 180 -6.49 -21.08 7.22
N ALA A 181 -7.58 -20.34 7.08
CA ALA A 181 -8.16 -20.02 5.79
C ALA A 181 -8.51 -18.53 5.79
N LEU A 182 -8.07 -17.81 4.76
CA LEU A 182 -8.33 -16.39 4.60
C LEU A 182 -8.98 -16.18 3.24
N SER A 183 -10.18 -15.61 3.23
CA SER A 183 -10.87 -15.21 2.00
C SER A 183 -10.66 -13.73 1.77
N PHE A 184 -9.84 -13.40 0.76
CA PHE A 184 -9.61 -12.03 0.35
C PHE A 184 -10.88 -11.46 -0.28
N TYR A 185 -11.31 -10.28 0.18
CA TYR A 185 -12.61 -9.75 -0.22
C TYR A 185 -12.60 -8.87 -1.47
N GLY A 186 -11.50 -8.88 -2.24
CA GLY A 186 -11.42 -8.12 -3.49
C GLY A 186 -11.80 -6.66 -3.29
N THR A 187 -12.88 -6.24 -3.93
CA THR A 187 -13.44 -4.87 -3.83
C THR A 187 -12.44 -3.77 -4.16
N SER A 188 -11.44 -4.04 -5.01
CA SER A 188 -10.51 -3.03 -5.52
C SER A 188 -11.27 -1.81 -6.02
N PHE A 189 -10.79 -0.60 -5.73
CA PHE A 189 -11.52 0.61 -6.08
C PHE A 189 -10.61 1.80 -6.37
N LEU A 190 -11.20 2.78 -7.06
CA LEU A 190 -10.58 4.05 -7.40
C LEU A 190 -11.48 5.17 -6.87
N THR A 191 -10.88 6.19 -6.24
CA THR A 191 -11.62 7.38 -5.79
C THR A 191 -11.27 8.59 -6.66
N ASP A 192 -12.13 9.61 -6.59
CA ASP A 192 -11.71 10.97 -6.95
C ASP A 192 -10.93 11.64 -5.79
N CYS A 193 -10.55 12.90 -5.98
CA CYS A 193 -9.82 13.65 -4.95
C CYS A 193 -10.69 14.05 -3.73
N THR A 194 -12.00 13.88 -3.79
CA THR A 194 -12.93 14.12 -2.67
C THR A 194 -13.22 12.87 -1.86
N GLY A 195 -12.73 11.70 -2.32
CA GLY A 195 -12.96 10.41 -1.70
C GLY A 195 -14.21 9.68 -2.19
N ALA A 196 -14.93 10.22 -3.20
CA ALA A 196 -16.01 9.49 -3.82
C ALA A 196 -15.46 8.32 -4.63
N VAL A 197 -16.09 7.14 -4.50
CA VAL A 197 -15.71 5.95 -5.28
C VAL A 197 -16.17 6.13 -6.72
N MET A 198 -15.23 6.17 -7.65
CA MET A 198 -15.49 6.31 -9.09
C MET A 198 -15.70 4.96 -9.75
N GLN A 199 -14.94 3.96 -9.36
CA GLN A 199 -15.07 2.59 -9.81
C GLN A 199 -14.73 1.62 -8.69
N GLN A 200 -15.41 0.49 -8.67
CA GLN A 200 -15.17 -0.61 -7.73
C GLN A 200 -15.39 -1.95 -8.43
N LEU A 201 -14.48 -2.89 -8.21
CA LEU A 201 -14.60 -4.27 -8.67
C LEU A 201 -15.39 -5.13 -7.67
N GLY A 202 -15.83 -6.30 -8.12
CA GLY A 202 -16.49 -7.28 -7.27
C GLY A 202 -15.57 -7.92 -6.22
N ARG A 203 -16.17 -8.80 -5.41
CA ARG A 203 -15.46 -9.52 -4.36
C ARG A 203 -14.69 -10.73 -4.89
N ASP A 204 -15.24 -11.41 -5.87
CA ASP A 204 -14.83 -12.76 -6.28
C ASP A 204 -14.32 -12.81 -7.71
N GLU A 205 -14.35 -11.69 -8.42
CA GLU A 205 -13.98 -11.63 -9.83
C GLU A 205 -12.73 -10.78 -10.04
N ALA A 206 -11.79 -11.32 -10.83
CA ALA A 206 -10.68 -10.54 -11.35
C ALA A 206 -11.18 -9.55 -12.41
N GLY A 207 -10.68 -8.32 -12.36
CA GLY A 207 -11.11 -7.28 -13.28
C GLY A 207 -10.10 -6.16 -13.43
N ILE A 208 -10.43 -5.21 -14.32
CA ILE A 208 -9.67 -3.99 -14.55
C ILE A 208 -10.59 -2.81 -14.25
N ALA A 209 -10.16 -1.93 -13.34
CA ALA A 209 -10.79 -0.64 -13.12
C ALA A 209 -9.89 0.45 -13.73
N MET A 210 -10.50 1.41 -14.44
CA MET A 210 -9.77 2.50 -15.09
C MET A 210 -10.43 3.85 -14.81
N GLN A 211 -9.63 4.85 -14.48
CA GLN A 211 -10.09 6.22 -14.26
C GLN A 211 -9.09 7.21 -14.85
N THR A 212 -9.60 8.22 -15.53
CA THR A 212 -8.80 9.37 -15.97
C THR A 212 -8.89 10.47 -14.91
N TYR A 213 -7.76 11.08 -14.58
CA TYR A 213 -7.66 12.20 -13.65
C TYR A 213 -7.06 13.41 -14.38
N ASP A 214 -7.68 14.56 -14.20
CA ASP A 214 -7.09 15.85 -14.59
C ASP A 214 -6.24 16.36 -13.41
N LEU A 215 -4.92 16.29 -13.55
CA LEU A 215 -4.00 16.65 -12.47
C LEU A 215 -3.97 18.17 -12.22
N ASP A 216 -4.19 18.98 -13.25
CA ASP A 216 -4.22 20.44 -13.13
C ASP A 216 -5.48 20.90 -12.39
N GLU A 217 -6.66 20.36 -12.74
CA GLU A 217 -7.91 20.61 -12.01
C GLU A 217 -7.80 20.20 -10.53
N MET A 218 -7.20 19.05 -10.24
CA MET A 218 -6.97 18.61 -8.86
C MET A 218 -6.01 19.50 -8.11
N ALA A 219 -4.96 20.03 -8.77
CA ALA A 219 -4.03 20.97 -8.16
C ALA A 219 -4.72 22.29 -7.83
N GLU A 220 -5.55 22.82 -8.73
CA GLU A 220 -6.36 24.03 -8.49
C GLU A 220 -7.34 23.82 -7.33
N MET A 221 -8.05 22.70 -7.29
CA MET A 221 -8.96 22.36 -6.19
C MET A 221 -8.20 22.31 -4.84
N ARG A 222 -7.03 21.67 -4.81
CA ARG A 222 -6.20 21.54 -3.60
C ARG A 222 -5.74 22.91 -3.08
N MET A 223 -5.38 23.81 -3.98
CA MET A 223 -4.97 25.18 -3.64
C MET A 223 -6.16 26.03 -3.15
N SER A 224 -7.29 25.97 -3.87
CA SER A 224 -8.48 26.78 -3.57
C SER A 224 -9.16 26.36 -2.27
N TRP A 225 -9.20 25.04 -1.99
CA TRP A 225 -9.80 24.52 -0.76
C TRP A 225 -9.01 24.87 0.51
N GLY A 226 -7.70 25.06 0.39
CA GLY A 226 -6.83 25.64 1.42
C GLY A 226 -6.47 24.71 2.57
N VAL A 227 -6.80 23.41 2.57
CA VAL A 227 -6.54 22.49 3.69
C VAL A 227 -5.05 22.35 4.04
N PHE A 228 -4.15 22.55 3.07
CA PHE A 228 -2.71 22.52 3.32
C PHE A 228 -2.19 23.87 3.86
N ARG A 229 -2.73 24.99 3.39
CA ARG A 229 -2.41 26.34 3.86
C ARG A 229 -2.80 26.54 5.33
N ASP A 230 -3.96 26.01 5.71
CA ASP A 230 -4.57 26.27 7.02
C ASP A 230 -4.11 25.24 8.09
N ARG A 231 -3.14 24.40 7.76
CA ARG A 231 -2.54 23.45 8.72
C ARG A 231 -1.82 24.20 9.85
N ARG A 232 -1.89 23.63 11.05
CA ARG A 232 -1.26 24.14 12.27
C ARG A 232 -0.27 23.10 12.84
N PRO A 233 0.89 22.85 12.15
CA PRO A 233 1.84 21.80 12.53
C PRO A 233 2.32 21.89 13.98
N GLU A 234 2.37 23.09 14.56
CA GLU A 234 2.76 23.34 15.93
C GLU A 234 1.85 22.69 16.97
N TYR A 235 0.63 22.28 16.59
CA TYR A 235 -0.32 21.57 17.46
C TYR A 235 -0.34 20.06 17.24
N TYR A 236 0.39 19.54 16.26
CA TYR A 236 0.34 18.12 15.87
C TYR A 236 1.44 17.27 16.53
N GLY A 237 2.16 17.81 17.53
CA GLY A 237 3.26 17.10 18.19
C GLY A 237 2.87 15.75 18.80
N ALA A 238 1.61 15.58 19.20
CA ALA A 238 1.11 14.33 19.77
C ALA A 238 1.23 13.12 18.83
N ILE A 239 1.12 13.34 17.50
CA ILE A 239 1.22 12.24 16.52
C ILE A 239 2.67 11.78 16.26
N SER A 240 3.66 12.49 16.76
CA SER A 240 5.08 12.12 16.64
C SER A 240 5.56 11.21 17.78
N SER A 241 4.69 10.88 18.73
CA SER A 241 5.01 10.02 19.89
C SER A 241 4.03 8.86 19.98
N PRO A 242 4.51 7.60 20.12
CA PRO A 242 3.65 6.43 20.26
C PRO A 242 2.69 6.51 21.47
N ALA A 243 3.09 7.21 22.51
CA ALA A 243 2.30 7.33 23.75
C ALA A 243 1.40 8.57 23.77
N ALA A 244 1.44 9.43 22.74
CA ALA A 244 0.73 10.72 22.70
C ALA A 244 0.92 11.59 23.98
N ILE A 245 2.01 11.38 24.71
CA ILE A 245 2.30 12.13 25.95
C ILE A 245 2.79 13.52 25.54
N VAL A 246 1.91 14.48 25.63
CA VAL A 246 2.30 15.89 25.58
C VAL A 246 2.90 16.22 26.94
N LEU A 247 4.24 16.28 27.02
CA LEU A 247 4.91 16.76 28.22
C LEU A 247 4.50 18.23 28.41
N PRO A 248 4.06 18.63 29.63
CA PRO A 248 3.78 20.03 29.89
C PRO A 248 5.05 20.85 29.63
N LYS A 249 4.87 21.98 28.94
CA LYS A 249 5.95 22.96 28.69
C LYS A 249 6.37 23.64 30.00
#